data_4f38b0472078e9e712c13dd4ca20e91d
#
_entry.id   4f38b0472078e9e712c13dd4ca20e91d
#
_cell.length_a   1.000
_cell.length_b   1.000
_cell.length_c   1.000
_cell.angle_alpha   90.00
_cell.angle_beta   90.00
_cell.angle_gamma   90.00
#
_symmetry.space_group_name_H-M   'P 1'
#
loop_
_entity.id
_entity.type
_entity.pdbx_description
1 polymer ?
#
loop_
_entity_poly.entity_id
_entity_poly.type
_entity_poly.pdbx_seq_one_letter_code
_entity_poly.pdbx_strand_id
1 'polypeptide(L)'
;MATTAASAFPDARIPYGTWGSSYFPAWQSSPLAEVNIGQFAGESMARIMSVRKVPVQHLDYLIIGSTVPWHWKFWNATLVAGCLGKRLPGFHMEQACATGLQAVVLAAAQVQGGSSDAVGVLTFDRTSDSPVGVFPERRAYRRTEVISDVWDNFGFDPSTGGSMLASAGNVARKHRIERREIDELTAYRYEQYFKGKESGFLERVAVPLDLLNVQGKPLGTIGEDTGVKRIHAGALRAMRELDSCVTSGTQTHAADGMT
;
A
#
# COMPACT_ATOMS: atom_id res chain seq x y z
N MET A 1 2.24 28.03 24.46
CA MET A 1 1.48 26.84 24.89
C MET A 1 0.89 26.22 23.64
N ALA A 2 1.35 25.03 23.27
CA ALA A 2 0.74 24.30 22.16
C ALA A 2 -0.65 23.85 22.62
N THR A 3 -1.69 24.39 22.01
CA THR A 3 -3.04 23.85 22.15
C THR A 3 -3.01 22.43 21.56
N THR A 4 -3.11 21.43 22.41
CA THR A 4 -3.39 20.07 21.95
C THR A 4 -4.71 20.13 21.20
N ALA A 5 -4.64 19.99 19.87
CA ALA A 5 -5.84 19.85 19.07
C ALA A 5 -6.65 18.67 19.64
N ALA A 6 -7.91 18.91 19.97
CA ALA A 6 -8.79 17.85 20.41
C ALA A 6 -8.85 16.78 19.32
N SER A 7 -8.75 15.50 19.69
CA SER A 7 -8.88 14.41 18.75
C SER A 7 -10.26 14.49 18.07
N ALA A 8 -10.28 14.37 16.74
CA ALA A 8 -11.54 14.28 16.00
C ALA A 8 -12.33 12.99 16.34
N PHE A 9 -11.65 11.99 16.88
CA PHE A 9 -12.20 10.67 17.22
C PHE A 9 -11.77 10.27 18.65
N PRO A 10 -12.29 10.95 19.70
CA PRO A 10 -11.83 10.75 21.08
C PRO A 10 -12.11 9.35 21.62
N ASP A 11 -13.13 8.65 21.11
CA ASP A 11 -13.52 7.32 21.58
C ASP A 11 -12.97 6.18 20.73
N ALA A 12 -12.53 6.46 19.49
CA ALA A 12 -11.89 5.46 18.65
C ALA A 12 -10.46 5.15 19.11
N ARG A 13 -10.09 3.88 19.12
CA ARG A 13 -8.76 3.40 19.52
C ARG A 13 -8.25 2.35 18.55
N ILE A 14 -6.96 2.38 18.30
CA ILE A 14 -6.24 1.26 17.70
C ILE A 14 -5.50 0.57 18.85
N PRO A 15 -5.93 -0.62 19.29
CA PRO A 15 -5.26 -1.30 20.38
C PRO A 15 -3.81 -1.64 20.00
N TYR A 16 -2.88 -1.43 20.94
CA TYR A 16 -1.48 -1.71 20.68
C TYR A 16 -1.24 -3.18 20.31
N GLY A 17 -0.51 -3.39 19.21
CA GLY A 17 -0.18 -4.74 18.73
C GLY A 17 -1.25 -5.44 17.90
N THR A 18 -2.40 -4.77 17.61
CA THR A 18 -3.45 -5.35 16.75
C THR A 18 -3.25 -5.10 15.25
N TRP A 19 -2.14 -4.52 14.87
CA TRP A 19 -1.78 -4.19 13.49
C TRP A 19 -0.59 -5.00 13.02
N GLY A 20 -0.44 -5.11 11.72
CA GLY A 20 0.69 -5.77 11.08
C GLY A 20 0.67 -5.57 9.58
N SER A 21 1.79 -5.82 8.94
CA SER A 21 1.93 -5.79 7.49
C SER A 21 2.59 -7.06 6.97
N SER A 22 2.50 -7.28 5.66
CA SER A 22 3.47 -8.13 4.97
C SER A 22 4.83 -7.43 4.90
N TYR A 23 5.85 -8.15 4.49
CA TYR A 23 7.00 -7.55 3.82
C TYR A 23 6.60 -7.10 2.41
N PHE A 24 7.36 -6.18 1.83
CA PHE A 24 7.04 -5.55 0.55
C PHE A 24 8.09 -5.92 -0.52
N PRO A 25 7.84 -6.97 -1.32
CA PRO A 25 8.71 -7.29 -2.44
C PRO A 25 8.62 -6.21 -3.53
N ALA A 26 9.75 -5.91 -4.15
CA ALA A 26 9.81 -4.98 -5.27
C ALA A 26 8.96 -5.50 -6.45
N TRP A 27 8.18 -4.64 -7.08
CA TRP A 27 7.22 -5.01 -8.13
C TRP A 27 7.81 -5.81 -9.29
N GLN A 28 9.06 -5.51 -9.69
CA GLN A 28 9.73 -6.18 -10.82
C GLN A 28 10.06 -7.66 -10.58
N SER A 29 10.11 -8.09 -9.33
CA SER A 29 10.47 -9.44 -8.95
C SER A 29 9.52 -10.00 -7.87
N SER A 30 8.34 -9.42 -7.77
CA SER A 30 7.37 -9.80 -6.74
C SER A 30 6.75 -11.17 -7.05
N PRO A 31 6.84 -12.12 -6.14
CA PRO A 31 6.13 -13.39 -6.28
C PRO A 31 4.61 -13.22 -6.14
N LEU A 32 4.13 -12.04 -5.69
CA LEU A 32 2.71 -11.73 -5.63
C LEU A 32 2.05 -11.60 -7.00
N ALA A 33 2.83 -11.46 -8.09
CA ALA A 33 2.31 -11.50 -9.44
C ALA A 33 1.54 -12.79 -9.77
N GLU A 34 1.89 -13.91 -9.13
CA GLU A 34 1.32 -15.23 -9.39
C GLU A 34 0.14 -15.59 -8.46
N VAL A 35 -0.24 -14.73 -7.52
CA VAL A 35 -1.31 -15.00 -6.57
C VAL A 35 -2.57 -14.19 -6.89
N ASN A 36 -3.73 -14.65 -6.41
CA ASN A 36 -4.89 -13.77 -6.31
C ASN A 36 -4.68 -12.83 -5.12
N ILE A 37 -4.40 -11.55 -5.39
CA ILE A 37 -4.00 -10.61 -4.34
C ILE A 37 -5.09 -10.39 -3.29
N GLY A 38 -6.38 -10.38 -3.66
CA GLY A 38 -7.47 -10.19 -2.71
C GLY A 38 -7.64 -11.38 -1.78
N GLN A 39 -7.50 -12.61 -2.31
CA GLN A 39 -7.51 -13.82 -1.49
C GLN A 39 -6.29 -13.87 -0.59
N PHE A 40 -5.09 -13.64 -1.15
CA PHE A 40 -3.85 -13.59 -0.37
C PHE A 40 -3.94 -12.56 0.77
N ALA A 41 -4.45 -11.36 0.51
CA ALA A 41 -4.61 -10.33 1.53
C ALA A 41 -5.59 -10.76 2.64
N GLY A 42 -6.71 -11.40 2.28
CA GLY A 42 -7.67 -11.93 3.25
C GLY A 42 -7.09 -13.05 4.13
N GLU A 43 -6.41 -14.01 3.53
CA GLU A 43 -5.72 -15.10 4.25
C GLU A 43 -4.59 -14.54 5.14
N SER A 44 -3.85 -13.54 4.64
CA SER A 44 -2.80 -12.86 5.37
C SER A 44 -3.34 -12.09 6.57
N MET A 45 -4.48 -11.41 6.42
CA MET A 45 -5.17 -10.76 7.54
C MET A 45 -5.52 -11.79 8.62
N ALA A 46 -6.10 -12.94 8.25
CA ALA A 46 -6.40 -14.02 9.19
C ALA A 46 -5.14 -14.50 9.90
N ARG A 47 -4.03 -14.68 9.16
CA ARG A 47 -2.74 -15.08 9.72
C ARG A 47 -2.18 -14.04 10.69
N ILE A 48 -2.17 -12.75 10.31
CA ILE A 48 -1.68 -11.66 11.17
C ILE A 48 -2.52 -11.57 12.44
N MET A 49 -3.85 -11.61 12.33
CA MET A 49 -4.74 -11.61 13.49
C MET A 49 -4.45 -12.78 14.44
N SER A 50 -4.22 -13.98 13.89
CA SER A 50 -3.85 -15.16 14.68
C SER A 50 -2.52 -14.96 15.41
N VAL A 51 -1.48 -14.49 14.73
CA VAL A 51 -0.15 -14.23 15.30
C VAL A 51 -0.23 -13.14 16.39
N ARG A 52 -1.04 -12.11 16.14
CA ARG A 52 -1.25 -11.00 17.08
C ARG A 52 -2.27 -11.31 18.18
N LYS A 53 -2.88 -12.51 18.14
CA LYS A 53 -3.93 -12.94 19.09
C LYS A 53 -5.12 -11.98 19.12
N VAL A 54 -5.48 -11.42 17.97
CA VAL A 54 -6.66 -10.58 17.77
C VAL A 54 -7.85 -11.48 17.45
N PRO A 55 -8.88 -11.53 18.29
CA PRO A 55 -10.02 -12.40 18.07
C PRO A 55 -10.90 -11.89 16.94
N VAL A 56 -11.03 -12.65 15.84
CA VAL A 56 -11.87 -12.32 14.68
C VAL A 56 -13.34 -12.09 15.08
N GLN A 57 -13.82 -12.80 16.10
CA GLN A 57 -15.20 -12.68 16.59
C GLN A 57 -15.58 -11.28 17.09
N HIS A 58 -14.63 -10.44 17.45
CA HIS A 58 -14.89 -9.08 17.88
C HIS A 58 -15.10 -8.11 16.71
N LEU A 59 -14.66 -8.45 15.50
CA LEU A 59 -14.92 -7.59 14.35
C LEU A 59 -16.42 -7.65 13.98
N ASP A 60 -17.01 -6.50 13.73
CA ASP A 60 -18.39 -6.36 13.27
C ASP A 60 -18.50 -5.69 11.89
N TYR A 61 -17.40 -5.13 11.39
CA TYR A 61 -17.32 -4.51 10.07
C TYR A 61 -15.93 -4.62 9.44
N LEU A 62 -15.86 -4.55 8.10
CA LEU A 62 -14.62 -4.55 7.33
C LEU A 62 -14.55 -3.35 6.39
N ILE A 63 -13.40 -2.66 6.38
CA ILE A 63 -13.04 -1.68 5.35
C ILE A 63 -11.85 -2.22 4.58
N ILE A 64 -12.04 -2.45 3.30
CA ILE A 64 -11.01 -2.96 2.40
C ILE A 64 -10.54 -1.81 1.51
N GLY A 65 -9.24 -1.61 1.39
CA GLY A 65 -8.66 -0.58 0.53
C GLY A 65 -7.66 -1.16 -0.46
N SER A 66 -7.82 -0.82 -1.73
CA SER A 66 -6.83 -1.08 -2.76
C SER A 66 -6.99 -0.08 -3.89
N THR A 67 -5.90 0.32 -4.51
CA THR A 67 -5.92 1.26 -5.64
C THR A 67 -5.92 0.51 -6.96
N VAL A 68 -5.01 -0.45 -7.09
CA VAL A 68 -4.86 -1.24 -8.32
C VAL A 68 -6.04 -2.21 -8.46
N PRO A 69 -6.72 -2.25 -9.61
CA PRO A 69 -7.76 -3.24 -9.87
C PRO A 69 -7.20 -4.66 -9.78
N TRP A 70 -8.01 -5.58 -9.27
CA TRP A 70 -7.62 -6.97 -9.09
C TRP A 70 -8.75 -7.94 -9.40
N HIS A 71 -8.39 -9.18 -9.69
CA HIS A 71 -9.34 -10.22 -10.01
C HIS A 71 -10.24 -10.52 -8.81
N TRP A 72 -11.55 -10.60 -9.04
CA TRP A 72 -12.59 -10.75 -8.00
C TRP A 72 -12.82 -9.50 -7.12
N LYS A 73 -12.32 -8.32 -7.50
CA LYS A 73 -12.61 -7.05 -6.79
C LYS A 73 -14.13 -6.84 -6.57
N PHE A 74 -14.98 -7.39 -7.43
CA PHE A 74 -16.43 -7.34 -7.26
C PHE A 74 -16.88 -7.90 -5.89
N TRP A 75 -16.24 -8.95 -5.41
CA TRP A 75 -16.58 -9.59 -4.13
C TRP A 75 -15.92 -8.91 -2.92
N ASN A 76 -14.92 -8.11 -3.12
CA ASN A 76 -14.18 -7.27 -2.14
C ASN A 76 -14.29 -7.75 -0.67
N ALA A 77 -15.00 -7.03 0.19
CA ALA A 77 -15.09 -7.32 1.62
C ALA A 77 -15.68 -8.71 1.92
N THR A 78 -16.58 -9.25 1.08
CA THR A 78 -17.15 -10.58 1.29
C THR A 78 -16.12 -11.69 1.07
N LEU A 79 -15.20 -11.53 0.14
CA LEU A 79 -14.08 -12.45 -0.06
C LEU A 79 -13.19 -12.48 1.18
N VAL A 80 -12.80 -11.32 1.70
CA VAL A 80 -11.97 -11.21 2.92
C VAL A 80 -12.70 -11.79 4.13
N ALA A 81 -13.98 -11.49 4.31
CA ALA A 81 -14.80 -12.07 5.37
C ALA A 81 -14.82 -13.61 5.31
N GLY A 82 -14.88 -14.18 4.11
CA GLY A 82 -14.76 -15.62 3.88
C GLY A 82 -13.42 -16.18 4.33
N CYS A 83 -12.31 -15.50 4.04
CA CYS A 83 -10.97 -15.88 4.50
C CYS A 83 -10.85 -15.84 6.04
N LEU A 84 -11.56 -14.90 6.68
CA LEU A 84 -11.62 -14.81 8.14
C LEU A 84 -12.56 -15.87 8.78
N GLY A 85 -13.29 -16.62 7.98
CA GLY A 85 -14.27 -17.60 8.49
C GLY A 85 -15.48 -16.96 9.18
N LYS A 86 -15.78 -15.70 8.90
CA LYS A 86 -16.85 -14.94 9.56
C LYS A 86 -17.68 -14.18 8.52
N ARG A 87 -19.00 -14.11 8.70
CA ARG A 87 -19.85 -13.22 7.91
C ARG A 87 -19.76 -11.81 8.50
N LEU A 88 -19.22 -10.89 7.72
CA LEU A 88 -19.03 -9.49 8.12
C LEU A 88 -19.54 -8.59 7.00
N PRO A 89 -20.30 -7.54 7.32
CA PRO A 89 -20.56 -6.48 6.37
C PRO A 89 -19.26 -5.71 6.12
N GLY A 90 -19.17 -5.06 4.98
CA GLY A 90 -18.00 -4.25 4.67
C GLY A 90 -18.09 -3.63 3.28
N PHE A 91 -17.18 -2.75 2.97
CA PHE A 91 -17.06 -2.14 1.66
C PHE A 91 -15.59 -2.00 1.25
N HIS A 92 -15.42 -1.75 -0.04
CA HIS A 92 -14.14 -1.41 -0.63
C HIS A 92 -14.07 0.09 -0.90
N MET A 93 -12.92 0.69 -0.60
CA MET A 93 -12.63 2.09 -0.90
C MET A 93 -11.32 2.25 -1.67
N GLU A 94 -11.20 3.37 -2.34
CA GLU A 94 -10.05 3.72 -3.15
C GLU A 94 -9.80 5.23 -3.06
N GLN A 95 -8.58 5.62 -2.77
CA GLN A 95 -8.13 7.01 -2.75
C GLN A 95 -6.64 7.10 -3.12
N ALA A 96 -6.22 6.37 -4.14
CA ALA A 96 -4.84 6.28 -4.57
C ALA A 96 -3.89 6.05 -3.37
N CYS A 97 -2.76 6.73 -3.29
CA CYS A 97 -1.77 6.58 -2.22
C CYS A 97 -2.30 6.90 -0.80
N ALA A 98 -3.44 7.60 -0.70
CA ALA A 98 -4.06 7.93 0.58
C ALA A 98 -5.06 6.87 1.08
N THR A 99 -5.31 5.80 0.33
CA THR A 99 -6.30 4.75 0.63
C THR A 99 -6.14 4.20 2.04
N GLY A 100 -4.92 3.82 2.44
CA GLY A 100 -4.68 3.22 3.75
C GLY A 100 -5.03 4.15 4.91
N LEU A 101 -4.57 5.40 4.85
CA LEU A 101 -4.88 6.38 5.89
C LEU A 101 -6.37 6.71 5.94
N GLN A 102 -7.01 6.89 4.78
CA GLN A 102 -8.43 7.18 4.72
C GLN A 102 -9.30 6.03 5.23
N ALA A 103 -8.89 4.78 4.98
CA ALA A 103 -9.58 3.61 5.52
C ALA A 103 -9.58 3.61 7.06
N VAL A 104 -8.45 3.96 7.69
CA VAL A 104 -8.35 4.10 9.14
C VAL A 104 -9.21 5.25 9.65
N VAL A 105 -9.25 6.39 8.96
CA VAL A 105 -10.11 7.53 9.31
C VAL A 105 -11.59 7.14 9.25
N LEU A 106 -12.01 6.42 8.21
CA LEU A 106 -13.38 5.94 8.08
C LEU A 106 -13.75 4.92 9.17
N ALA A 107 -12.84 4.01 9.52
CA ALA A 107 -13.03 3.08 10.62
C ALA A 107 -13.20 3.83 11.97
N ALA A 108 -12.34 4.81 12.23
CA ALA A 108 -12.45 5.65 13.42
C ALA A 108 -13.78 6.42 13.48
N ALA A 109 -14.24 6.94 12.33
CA ALA A 109 -15.54 7.62 12.24
C ALA A 109 -16.73 6.68 12.52
N GLN A 110 -16.68 5.43 12.04
CA GLN A 110 -17.73 4.45 12.33
C GLN A 110 -17.81 4.09 13.81
N VAL A 111 -16.65 3.87 14.45
CA VAL A 111 -16.57 3.59 15.89
C VAL A 111 -17.04 4.81 16.68
N GLN A 112 -16.57 6.01 16.34
CA GLN A 112 -16.96 7.26 17.02
C GLN A 112 -18.46 7.55 16.88
N GLY A 113 -19.05 7.20 15.72
CA GLY A 113 -20.49 7.37 15.45
C GLY A 113 -21.38 6.25 16.02
N GLY A 114 -20.80 5.24 16.66
CA GLY A 114 -21.53 4.11 17.27
C GLY A 114 -22.19 3.18 16.24
N SER A 115 -21.78 3.23 14.97
CA SER A 115 -22.30 2.31 13.93
C SER A 115 -21.59 0.96 13.93
N SER A 116 -20.43 0.86 14.56
CA SER A 116 -19.63 -0.34 14.72
C SER A 116 -18.83 -0.25 16.03
N ASP A 117 -18.65 -1.37 16.70
CA ASP A 117 -17.81 -1.45 17.91
C ASP A 117 -16.35 -1.77 17.56
N ALA A 118 -16.14 -2.57 16.51
CA ALA A 118 -14.80 -2.98 16.07
C ALA A 118 -14.72 -3.17 14.55
N VAL A 119 -13.99 -2.28 13.89
CA VAL A 119 -13.79 -2.28 12.44
C VAL A 119 -12.43 -2.86 12.07
N GLY A 120 -12.42 -3.91 11.27
CA GLY A 120 -11.20 -4.41 10.63
C GLY A 120 -10.86 -3.57 9.40
N VAL A 121 -9.61 -3.12 9.30
CA VAL A 121 -9.09 -2.41 8.12
C VAL A 121 -8.04 -3.29 7.46
N LEU A 122 -8.19 -3.53 6.17
CA LEU A 122 -7.21 -4.25 5.35
C LEU A 122 -6.93 -3.43 4.10
N THR A 123 -5.68 -3.07 3.88
CA THR A 123 -5.27 -2.40 2.66
C THR A 123 -4.17 -3.20 1.96
N PHE A 124 -4.24 -3.29 0.65
CA PHE A 124 -3.27 -4.02 -0.15
C PHE A 124 -3.23 -3.49 -1.57
N ASP A 125 -2.07 -3.65 -2.20
CA ASP A 125 -1.93 -3.39 -3.63
C ASP A 125 -0.90 -4.33 -4.27
N ARG A 126 -1.04 -4.52 -5.57
CA ARG A 126 -0.12 -5.26 -6.41
C ARG A 126 0.12 -4.50 -7.70
N THR A 127 1.31 -3.89 -7.81
CA THR A 127 1.74 -3.16 -9.00
C THR A 127 2.49 -4.04 -9.99
N SER A 128 3.01 -5.20 -9.54
CA SER A 128 3.77 -6.17 -10.35
C SER A 128 2.98 -6.75 -11.52
N ASP A 129 1.67 -6.80 -11.40
CA ASP A 129 0.76 -7.27 -12.44
C ASP A 129 -0.27 -6.16 -12.70
N SER A 130 0.25 -5.03 -13.19
CA SER A 130 -0.61 -3.89 -13.51
C SER A 130 -1.68 -4.30 -14.52
N PRO A 131 -2.95 -4.28 -14.15
CA PRO A 131 -4.01 -4.67 -15.04
C PRO A 131 -4.12 -3.69 -16.21
N VAL A 132 -4.57 -4.19 -17.34
CA VAL A 132 -4.83 -3.40 -18.53
C VAL A 132 -6.33 -3.19 -18.66
N GLY A 133 -6.75 -1.94 -18.61
CA GLY A 133 -8.11 -1.54 -18.92
C GLY A 133 -8.30 -1.42 -20.42
N VAL A 134 -9.38 -2.00 -20.93
CA VAL A 134 -9.78 -1.87 -22.34
C VAL A 134 -11.08 -1.09 -22.37
N PHE A 135 -11.04 0.11 -22.93
CA PHE A 135 -12.21 0.99 -23.07
C PHE A 135 -12.71 0.97 -24.51
N PRO A 136 -13.71 0.13 -24.82
CA PRO A 136 -14.24 0.04 -26.18
C PRO A 136 -14.99 1.32 -26.53
N GLU A 137 -14.59 1.95 -27.60
CA GLU A 137 -15.31 3.11 -28.09
C GLU A 137 -16.55 2.70 -28.87
N ARG A 138 -17.71 3.15 -28.41
CA ARG A 138 -19.02 2.86 -29.04
C ARG A 138 -19.33 3.72 -30.27
N ARG A 139 -18.51 4.71 -30.57
CA ARG A 139 -18.71 5.60 -31.74
C ARG A 139 -17.82 5.18 -32.89
N ALA A 140 -18.39 5.12 -34.08
CA ALA A 140 -17.88 4.46 -35.29
C ALA A 140 -16.49 4.92 -35.82
N TYR A 141 -15.82 5.84 -35.18
CA TYR A 141 -14.56 6.41 -35.68
C TYR A 141 -13.44 6.53 -34.64
N ARG A 142 -13.60 6.01 -33.42
CA ARG A 142 -12.56 6.06 -32.40
C ARG A 142 -11.98 4.68 -32.13
N ARG A 143 -10.71 4.67 -31.80
CA ARG A 143 -10.00 3.42 -31.51
C ARG A 143 -10.33 2.97 -30.08
N THR A 144 -10.40 1.67 -29.87
CA THR A 144 -10.37 1.09 -28.52
C THR A 144 -9.12 1.59 -27.80
N GLU A 145 -9.30 2.19 -26.65
CA GLU A 145 -8.23 2.65 -25.79
C GLU A 145 -7.80 1.53 -24.87
N VAL A 146 -6.49 1.33 -24.76
CA VAL A 146 -5.88 0.33 -23.88
C VAL A 146 -4.98 1.08 -22.91
N ILE A 147 -5.27 1.01 -21.63
CA ILE A 147 -4.57 1.74 -20.57
C ILE A 147 -3.97 0.74 -19.57
N SER A 148 -2.67 0.88 -19.30
CA SER A 148 -2.07 0.26 -18.13
C SER A 148 -2.48 1.04 -16.89
N ASP A 149 -3.25 0.41 -16.01
CA ASP A 149 -3.89 1.11 -14.88
C ASP A 149 -2.87 1.82 -13.97
N VAL A 150 -1.73 1.23 -13.73
CA VAL A 150 -0.69 1.82 -12.87
C VAL A 150 0.18 2.81 -13.65
N TRP A 151 0.78 2.36 -14.76
CA TRP A 151 1.88 3.09 -15.38
C TRP A 151 1.42 4.30 -16.18
N ASP A 152 0.28 4.19 -16.87
CA ASP A 152 -0.26 5.33 -17.62
C ASP A 152 -0.79 6.41 -16.65
N ASN A 153 -1.43 6.01 -15.54
CA ASN A 153 -1.88 6.95 -14.52
C ASN A 153 -0.73 7.61 -13.74
N PHE A 154 0.39 6.92 -13.53
CA PHE A 154 1.60 7.57 -12.98
C PHE A 154 2.27 8.51 -13.98
N GLY A 155 2.16 8.19 -15.26
CA GLY A 155 2.72 8.97 -16.36
C GLY A 155 1.94 10.25 -16.69
N PHE A 156 0.65 10.26 -16.43
CA PHE A 156 -0.23 11.37 -16.85
C PHE A 156 -1.42 11.59 -15.92
N ASP A 157 -1.46 12.76 -15.30
CA ASP A 157 -2.62 13.27 -14.57
C ASP A 157 -3.48 14.13 -15.51
N PRO A 158 -4.71 13.71 -15.82
CA PRO A 158 -5.56 14.44 -16.75
C PRO A 158 -5.99 15.83 -16.26
N SER A 159 -5.90 16.09 -14.94
CA SER A 159 -6.26 17.37 -14.34
C SER A 159 -5.17 18.42 -14.53
N THR A 160 -3.91 18.01 -14.47
CA THR A 160 -2.75 18.92 -14.50
C THR A 160 -1.90 18.77 -15.75
N GLY A 161 -2.06 17.69 -16.51
CA GLY A 161 -1.23 17.34 -17.66
C GLY A 161 0.18 16.88 -17.28
N GLY A 162 0.47 16.70 -15.98
CA GLY A 162 1.77 16.32 -15.47
C GLY A 162 1.86 14.84 -15.09
N SER A 163 3.08 14.38 -14.80
CA SER A 163 3.32 13.05 -14.22
C SER A 163 3.55 13.15 -12.71
N MET A 164 3.54 12.00 -12.01
CA MET A 164 3.93 11.93 -10.60
C MET A 164 5.38 12.40 -10.38
N LEU A 165 6.26 12.13 -11.34
CA LEU A 165 7.65 12.61 -11.31
C LEU A 165 7.70 14.15 -11.41
N ALA A 166 6.94 14.74 -12.34
CA ALA A 166 6.83 16.18 -12.48
C ALA A 166 6.25 16.84 -11.21
N SER A 167 5.30 16.19 -10.55
CA SER A 167 4.75 16.67 -9.27
C SER A 167 5.81 16.76 -8.18
N ALA A 168 6.68 15.77 -8.05
CA ALA A 168 7.81 15.81 -7.12
C ALA A 168 8.80 16.96 -7.45
N GLY A 169 9.14 17.11 -8.73
CA GLY A 169 9.97 18.23 -9.21
C GLY A 169 9.34 19.60 -8.93
N ASN A 170 8.02 19.74 -9.09
CA ASN A 170 7.28 20.97 -8.78
C ASN A 170 7.35 21.32 -7.30
N VAL A 171 7.20 20.33 -6.40
CA VAL A 171 7.36 20.52 -4.95
C VAL A 171 8.76 21.00 -4.62
N ALA A 172 9.78 20.37 -5.17
CA ALA A 172 11.16 20.75 -4.94
C ALA A 172 11.43 22.19 -5.40
N ARG A 173 11.00 22.57 -6.59
CA ARG A 173 11.11 23.96 -7.10
C ARG A 173 10.37 24.97 -6.24
N LYS A 174 9.12 24.68 -5.89
CA LYS A 174 8.27 25.56 -5.06
C LYS A 174 8.88 25.84 -3.69
N HIS A 175 9.48 24.84 -3.07
CA HIS A 175 10.03 24.93 -1.73
C HIS A 175 11.56 25.14 -1.72
N ARG A 176 12.18 25.30 -2.88
CA ARG A 176 13.64 25.48 -3.05
C ARG A 176 14.45 24.39 -2.39
N ILE A 177 13.98 23.13 -2.49
CA ILE A 177 14.67 21.98 -1.95
C ILE A 177 15.81 21.62 -2.89
N GLU A 178 17.02 21.55 -2.33
CA GLU A 178 18.21 21.23 -3.10
C GLU A 178 18.38 19.71 -3.27
N ARG A 179 18.99 19.31 -4.37
CA ARG A 179 19.32 17.93 -4.67
C ARG A 179 20.09 17.25 -3.52
N ARG A 180 21.03 17.97 -2.94
CA ARG A 180 21.85 17.46 -1.83
C ARG A 180 21.01 17.09 -0.61
N GLU A 181 20.01 17.90 -0.26
CA GLU A 181 19.13 17.64 0.88
C GLU A 181 18.32 16.35 0.66
N ILE A 182 17.82 16.13 -0.57
CA ILE A 182 17.09 14.92 -0.93
C ILE A 182 18.00 13.69 -0.86
N ASP A 183 19.21 13.76 -1.41
CA ASP A 183 20.17 12.66 -1.39
C ASP A 183 20.57 12.27 0.04
N GLU A 184 20.84 13.27 0.89
CA GLU A 184 21.20 13.06 2.31
C GLU A 184 20.03 12.47 3.10
N LEU A 185 18.81 12.98 2.92
CA LEU A 185 17.62 12.45 3.57
C LEU A 185 17.32 11.02 3.10
N THR A 186 17.46 10.73 1.82
CA THR A 186 17.28 9.40 1.27
C THR A 186 18.27 8.40 1.86
N ALA A 187 19.55 8.73 1.89
CA ALA A 187 20.57 7.89 2.52
C ALA A 187 20.25 7.64 4.00
N TYR A 188 19.85 8.69 4.73
CA TYR A 188 19.45 8.57 6.13
C TYR A 188 18.25 7.64 6.33
N ARG A 189 17.24 7.68 5.43
CA ARG A 189 16.08 6.76 5.48
C ARG A 189 16.49 5.31 5.26
N TYR A 190 17.41 5.03 4.36
CA TYR A 190 17.97 3.69 4.20
C TYR A 190 18.71 3.22 5.47
N GLU A 191 19.50 4.09 6.09
CA GLU A 191 20.13 3.76 7.38
C GLU A 191 19.12 3.44 8.48
N GLN A 192 18.04 4.23 8.59
CA GLN A 192 16.96 3.97 9.55
C GLN A 192 16.31 2.60 9.32
N TYR A 193 16.06 2.24 8.06
CA TYR A 193 15.51 0.92 7.73
C TYR A 193 16.42 -0.20 8.23
N PHE A 194 17.72 -0.15 7.94
CA PHE A 194 18.66 -1.20 8.35
C PHE A 194 18.86 -1.24 9.87
N LYS A 195 18.87 -0.10 10.54
CA LYS A 195 18.86 -0.05 12.02
C LYS A 195 17.58 -0.66 12.59
N GLY A 196 16.43 -0.41 11.95
CA GLY A 196 15.17 -1.04 12.31
C GLY A 196 15.20 -2.55 12.15
N LYS A 197 15.79 -3.06 11.08
CA LYS A 197 15.99 -4.51 10.84
C LYS A 197 16.91 -5.11 11.89
N GLU A 198 18.08 -4.51 12.13
CA GLU A 198 19.06 -4.97 13.11
C GLU A 198 18.56 -4.96 14.57
N SER A 199 17.65 -4.03 14.90
CA SER A 199 17.04 -3.93 16.24
C SER A 199 15.83 -4.82 16.47
N GLY A 200 15.40 -5.61 15.46
CA GLY A 200 14.19 -6.42 15.52
C GLY A 200 12.90 -5.59 15.47
N PHE A 201 12.98 -4.33 15.02
CA PHE A 201 11.77 -3.50 14.89
C PHE A 201 10.86 -3.99 13.76
N LEU A 202 11.46 -4.39 12.62
CA LEU A 202 10.66 -4.85 11.48
C LEU A 202 9.89 -6.12 11.80
N GLU A 203 10.45 -7.05 12.54
CA GLU A 203 9.81 -8.30 12.96
C GLU A 203 8.61 -8.07 13.90
N ARG A 204 8.56 -6.91 14.55
CA ARG A 204 7.41 -6.52 15.37
C ARG A 204 6.24 -6.01 14.54
N VAL A 205 6.49 -5.50 13.35
CA VAL A 205 5.46 -4.90 12.47
C VAL A 205 5.11 -5.80 11.30
N ALA A 206 6.09 -6.41 10.64
CA ALA A 206 5.89 -7.29 9.51
C ALA A 206 5.79 -8.76 9.94
N VAL A 207 4.95 -9.51 9.23
CA VAL A 207 4.75 -10.95 9.43
C VAL A 207 5.16 -11.67 8.16
N PRO A 208 6.05 -12.67 8.22
CA PRO A 208 6.32 -13.52 7.08
C PRO A 208 5.05 -14.27 6.64
N LEU A 209 4.77 -14.27 5.35
CA LEU A 209 3.54 -14.81 4.78
C LEU A 209 3.86 -15.84 3.69
N ASP A 210 3.26 -17.01 3.82
CA ASP A 210 3.38 -18.06 2.83
C ASP A 210 2.49 -17.75 1.61
N LEU A 211 3.02 -18.09 0.45
CA LEU A 211 2.36 -17.86 -0.83
C LEU A 211 1.84 -19.16 -1.41
N LEU A 212 0.62 -19.10 -1.87
CA LEU A 212 0.01 -20.13 -2.70
C LEU A 212 -0.39 -19.52 -4.05
N ASN A 213 -0.11 -20.23 -5.15
CA ASN A 213 -0.64 -19.82 -6.43
C ASN A 213 -2.17 -20.06 -6.50
N VAL A 214 -2.79 -19.64 -7.60
CA VAL A 214 -4.24 -19.78 -7.81
C VAL A 214 -4.73 -21.25 -7.81
N GLN A 215 -3.84 -22.23 -7.94
CA GLN A 215 -4.14 -23.66 -7.83
C GLN A 215 -3.85 -24.23 -6.42
N GLY A 216 -3.46 -23.38 -5.45
CA GLY A 216 -3.11 -23.80 -4.09
C GLY A 216 -1.71 -24.41 -3.96
N LYS A 217 -0.84 -24.29 -4.97
CA LYS A 217 0.53 -24.79 -4.91
C LYS A 217 1.44 -23.79 -4.20
N PRO A 218 2.30 -24.22 -3.27
CA PRO A 218 3.25 -23.35 -2.60
C PRO A 218 4.22 -22.67 -3.58
N LEU A 219 4.40 -21.36 -3.43
CA LEU A 219 5.35 -20.51 -4.17
C LEU A 219 6.55 -20.09 -3.30
N GLY A 220 6.46 -20.26 -1.98
CA GLY A 220 7.46 -19.81 -1.01
C GLY A 220 6.88 -18.86 0.04
N THR A 221 7.74 -18.08 0.68
CA THR A 221 7.38 -17.18 1.77
C THR A 221 7.92 -15.79 1.47
N ILE A 222 7.10 -14.74 1.64
CA ILE A 222 7.58 -13.37 1.68
C ILE A 222 8.06 -13.09 3.10
N GLY A 223 9.37 -12.95 3.27
CA GLY A 223 10.00 -12.72 4.58
C GLY A 223 10.94 -11.51 4.62
N GLU A 224 11.02 -10.73 3.53
CA GLU A 224 11.85 -9.52 3.48
C GLU A 224 11.40 -8.52 2.39
N ASP A 225 11.82 -7.28 2.55
CA ASP A 225 11.60 -6.20 1.59
C ASP A 225 12.71 -6.24 0.52
N THR A 226 12.44 -6.87 -0.63
CA THR A 226 13.49 -7.15 -1.64
C THR A 226 13.96 -5.92 -2.40
N GLY A 227 13.20 -4.81 -2.39
CA GLY A 227 13.54 -3.57 -3.06
C GLY A 227 14.54 -2.67 -2.32
N VAL A 228 14.82 -2.99 -1.04
CA VAL A 228 15.65 -2.12 -0.20
C VAL A 228 17.12 -2.54 -0.25
N LYS A 229 18.00 -1.63 -0.66
CA LYS A 229 19.44 -1.86 -0.76
C LYS A 229 20.21 -0.81 0.02
N ARG A 230 21.35 -1.17 0.61
CA ARG A 230 22.22 -0.16 1.23
C ARG A 230 22.76 0.78 0.16
N ILE A 231 22.49 2.07 0.34
CA ILE A 231 22.95 3.13 -0.55
C ILE A 231 23.47 4.29 0.30
N HIS A 232 24.49 4.97 -0.17
CA HIS A 232 25.06 6.13 0.50
C HIS A 232 24.87 7.39 -0.35
N ALA A 233 24.89 8.56 0.27
CA ALA A 233 24.64 9.84 -0.39
C ALA A 233 25.57 10.12 -1.60
N GLY A 234 26.80 9.61 -1.58
CA GLY A 234 27.73 9.74 -2.72
C GLY A 234 27.24 9.00 -3.97
N ALA A 235 26.68 7.80 -3.80
CA ALA A 235 26.11 7.05 -4.91
C ALA A 235 24.84 7.72 -5.46
N LEU A 236 24.01 8.27 -4.59
CA LEU A 236 22.82 9.03 -5.00
C LEU A 236 23.21 10.28 -5.80
N ARG A 237 24.21 11.04 -5.34
CA ARG A 237 24.72 12.24 -6.05
C ARG A 237 25.20 11.95 -7.46
N ALA A 238 25.75 10.78 -7.71
CA ALA A 238 26.22 10.37 -9.02
C ALA A 238 25.10 10.01 -10.01
N MET A 239 23.85 9.88 -9.53
CA MET A 239 22.72 9.53 -10.39
C MET A 239 22.23 10.73 -11.21
N ARG A 240 21.82 10.45 -12.43
CA ARG A 240 21.22 11.45 -13.32
C ARG A 240 19.89 11.94 -12.76
N GLU A 241 19.66 13.24 -12.82
CA GLU A 241 18.35 13.83 -12.59
C GLU A 241 17.35 13.46 -13.69
N LEU A 242 16.14 13.10 -13.24
CA LEU A 242 15.02 12.76 -14.11
C LEU A 242 14.08 13.96 -14.31
N ASP A 243 13.81 14.68 -13.23
CA ASP A 243 13.09 15.95 -13.23
C ASP A 243 13.55 16.78 -12.02
N SER A 244 14.07 17.99 -12.28
CA SER A 244 14.64 18.86 -11.25
C SER A 244 15.67 18.09 -10.41
N CYS A 245 15.50 18.01 -9.10
CA CYS A 245 16.42 17.30 -8.20
C CYS A 245 16.01 15.84 -7.91
N VAL A 246 15.03 15.29 -8.62
CA VAL A 246 14.55 13.91 -8.43
C VAL A 246 15.32 12.94 -9.31
N THR A 247 15.73 11.82 -8.74
CA THR A 247 16.44 10.74 -9.46
C THR A 247 15.78 9.40 -9.26
N SER A 248 16.21 8.39 -10.01
CA SER A 248 15.77 7.00 -9.79
C SER A 248 16.09 6.46 -8.40
N GLY A 249 17.11 7.00 -7.73
CA GLY A 249 17.48 6.58 -6.36
C GLY A 249 16.73 7.31 -5.25
N THR A 250 16.11 8.46 -5.56
CA THR A 250 15.39 9.27 -4.57
C THR A 250 13.87 9.21 -4.71
N GLN A 251 13.37 8.57 -5.77
CA GLN A 251 11.94 8.28 -5.88
C GLN A 251 11.60 6.94 -5.22
N THR A 252 10.35 6.79 -4.78
CA THR A 252 9.85 5.55 -4.22
C THR A 252 9.74 4.49 -5.31
N HIS A 253 10.27 3.29 -5.04
CA HIS A 253 10.00 2.13 -5.87
C HIS A 253 8.61 1.57 -5.57
N ALA A 254 7.91 1.15 -6.62
CA ALA A 254 6.68 0.42 -6.45
C ALA A 254 6.95 -0.95 -5.82
N ALA A 255 6.09 -1.35 -4.90
CA ALA A 255 6.17 -2.62 -4.20
C ALA A 255 4.77 -3.19 -4.01
N ASP A 256 4.69 -4.50 -3.86
CA ASP A 256 3.45 -5.21 -3.60
C ASP A 256 3.35 -5.54 -2.11
N GLY A 257 2.14 -5.59 -1.57
CA GLY A 257 1.98 -5.97 -0.18
C GLY A 257 0.62 -5.60 0.42
N MET A 258 0.52 -5.79 1.75
CA MET A 258 -0.69 -5.50 2.50
C MET A 258 -0.39 -5.03 3.93
N THR A 259 -1.33 -4.29 4.47
CA THR A 259 -1.37 -3.83 5.88
C THR A 259 -2.77 -3.95 6.45
#